data_016c097c7a762df31dd563747cd4e69e
#
_entry.id   016c097c7a762df31dd563747cd4e69e
#
_cell.length_a   1.000
_cell.length_b   1.000
_cell.length_c   1.000
_cell.angle_alpha   90.00
_cell.angle_beta   90.00
_cell.angle_gamma   90.00
#
_symmetry.space_group_name_H-M   'P 1'
#
loop_
_entity.id
_entity.type
_entity.pdbx_description
1 polymer ?
#
loop_
_entity_poly.entity_id
_entity_poly.type
_entity_poly.pdbx_seq_one_letter_code
_entity_poly.pdbx_strand_id
1 'polypeptide(L)'
;ASLMKPSELPPHLYGQLARTPKGCAYLVELNVLPEWHDVLVSHACEAYDISLVARVKAALWACGHIGASNHGVDVLASHGLLNGLFGASQSPVVSVRGTLFFVCSLFTQCERGREVLASHGWTCSSTACLPRHRRTFVTLGASSPAAYQDMGSRLISPRDEHEAHAAYLMAQLGNGVVAGSARRALVRYRKQCPTVFRQVPLLG
;
A
#
# COMPACT_ATOMS: atom_id res chain seq x y z
N ALA A 1 -7.81 -30.42 20.39
CA ALA A 1 -7.62 -29.52 19.27
C ALA A 1 -6.87 -28.29 19.81
N SER A 2 -5.62 -28.09 19.38
CA SER A 2 -4.86 -26.89 19.72
C SER A 2 -5.54 -25.72 19.00
N LEU A 3 -6.08 -24.78 19.76
CA LEU A 3 -6.59 -23.53 19.19
C LEU A 3 -5.38 -22.78 18.63
N MET A 4 -5.43 -22.42 17.35
CA MET A 4 -4.42 -21.54 16.72
C MET A 4 -4.27 -20.28 17.57
N LYS A 5 -3.00 -19.87 17.81
CA LYS A 5 -2.77 -18.59 18.47
C LYS A 5 -3.35 -17.46 17.60
N PRO A 6 -3.93 -16.41 18.19
CA PRO A 6 -4.46 -15.28 17.42
C PRO A 6 -3.45 -14.69 16.43
N SER A 7 -2.16 -14.63 16.78
CA SER A 7 -1.08 -14.16 15.91
C SER A 7 -0.77 -15.06 14.70
N GLU A 8 -1.30 -16.26 14.65
CA GLU A 8 -1.12 -17.23 13.56
C GLU A 8 -2.26 -17.17 12.53
N LEU A 9 -3.29 -16.35 12.76
CA LEU A 9 -4.39 -16.18 11.81
C LEU A 9 -3.92 -15.46 10.54
N PRO A 10 -4.40 -15.91 9.36
CA PRO A 10 -4.10 -15.21 8.12
C PRO A 10 -4.54 -13.73 8.17
N PRO A 11 -3.70 -12.78 7.74
CA PRO A 11 -3.99 -11.33 7.86
C PRO A 11 -5.34 -10.89 7.30
N HIS A 12 -5.81 -11.53 6.22
CA HIS A 12 -7.09 -11.18 5.61
C HIS A 12 -8.31 -11.47 6.50
N LEU A 13 -8.21 -12.38 7.46
CA LEU A 13 -9.29 -12.66 8.42
C LEU A 13 -9.53 -11.47 9.33
N TYR A 14 -8.48 -10.78 9.77
CA TYR A 14 -8.60 -9.55 10.56
C TYR A 14 -9.37 -8.47 9.77
N GLY A 15 -9.12 -8.37 8.47
CA GLY A 15 -9.85 -7.46 7.58
C GLY A 15 -11.34 -7.80 7.46
N GLN A 16 -11.70 -9.09 7.47
CA GLN A 16 -13.12 -9.48 7.47
C GLN A 16 -13.81 -9.10 8.79
N LEU A 17 -13.15 -9.32 9.93
CA LEU A 17 -13.65 -8.88 11.23
C LEU A 17 -13.83 -7.36 11.29
N ALA A 18 -12.85 -6.60 10.81
CA ALA A 18 -12.84 -5.15 10.85
C ALA A 18 -13.96 -4.46 10.04
N ARG A 19 -14.71 -5.20 9.22
CA ARG A 19 -15.82 -4.64 8.43
C ARG A 19 -17.04 -4.26 9.27
N THR A 20 -17.14 -4.77 10.49
CA THR A 20 -18.30 -4.54 11.36
C THR A 20 -17.88 -4.08 12.75
N PRO A 21 -18.68 -3.24 13.43
CA PRO A 21 -18.38 -2.83 14.80
C PRO A 21 -18.21 -4.02 15.77
N LYS A 22 -19.05 -5.06 15.61
CA LYS A 22 -18.96 -6.28 16.43
C LYS A 22 -17.66 -7.04 16.19
N GLY A 23 -17.22 -7.15 14.94
CA GLY A 23 -15.95 -7.77 14.60
C GLY A 23 -14.75 -6.95 15.09
N CYS A 24 -14.86 -5.61 15.10
CA CYS A 24 -13.86 -4.73 15.71
C CYS A 24 -13.75 -4.94 17.22
N ALA A 25 -14.87 -5.07 17.94
CA ALA A 25 -14.85 -5.39 19.36
C ALA A 25 -14.13 -6.73 19.62
N TYR A 26 -14.44 -7.74 18.80
CA TYR A 26 -13.76 -9.03 18.89
C TYR A 26 -12.24 -8.95 18.59
N LEU A 27 -11.82 -8.10 17.63
CA LEU A 27 -10.39 -7.85 17.37
C LEU A 27 -9.66 -7.28 18.60
N VAL A 28 -10.32 -6.39 19.33
CA VAL A 28 -9.78 -5.81 20.58
C VAL A 28 -9.70 -6.91 21.65
N GLU A 29 -10.73 -7.74 21.79
CA GLU A 29 -10.75 -8.86 22.75
C GLU A 29 -9.65 -9.91 22.47
N LEU A 30 -9.25 -10.11 21.21
CA LEU A 30 -8.14 -10.99 20.84
C LEU A 30 -6.78 -10.53 21.38
N ASN A 31 -6.69 -9.28 21.82
CA ASN A 31 -5.49 -8.67 22.42
C ASN A 31 -4.21 -8.79 21.57
N VAL A 32 -4.33 -8.77 20.24
CA VAL A 32 -3.20 -8.84 19.31
C VAL A 32 -2.65 -7.44 18.94
N LEU A 33 -3.46 -6.40 19.11
CA LEU A 33 -3.10 -5.02 18.73
C LEU A 33 -1.90 -4.47 19.51
N PRO A 34 -1.75 -4.70 20.83
CA PRO A 34 -0.57 -4.28 21.58
C PRO A 34 0.73 -4.92 21.08
N GLU A 35 0.71 -6.21 20.75
CA GLU A 35 1.88 -6.91 20.20
C GLU A 35 2.32 -6.28 18.86
N TRP A 36 1.36 -5.99 17.98
CA TRP A 36 1.68 -5.36 16.70
C TRP A 36 2.16 -3.92 16.87
N HIS A 37 1.59 -3.19 17.83
CA HIS A 37 2.06 -1.85 18.18
C HIS A 37 3.54 -1.88 18.57
N ASP A 38 3.91 -2.75 19.51
CA ASP A 38 5.28 -2.87 19.99
C ASP A 38 6.24 -3.27 18.87
N VAL A 39 5.84 -4.22 18.02
CA VAL A 39 6.63 -4.66 16.87
C VAL A 39 6.84 -3.53 15.86
N LEU A 40 5.81 -2.73 15.56
CA LEU A 40 5.91 -1.66 14.58
C LEU A 40 6.69 -0.45 15.13
N VAL A 41 6.49 -0.09 16.38
CA VAL A 41 7.17 1.08 16.98
C VAL A 41 8.64 0.77 17.26
N SER A 42 8.94 -0.42 17.83
CA SER A 42 10.31 -0.73 18.28
C SER A 42 11.18 -1.30 17.17
N HIS A 43 10.61 -1.97 16.17
CA HIS A 43 11.41 -2.80 15.26
C HIS A 43 11.26 -2.46 13.77
N ALA A 44 10.30 -1.64 13.36
CA ALA A 44 10.12 -1.34 11.93
C ALA A 44 11.35 -0.68 11.30
N CYS A 45 12.10 0.13 12.07
CA CYS A 45 13.30 0.82 11.61
C CYS A 45 14.61 0.11 12.01
N GLU A 46 14.57 -0.87 12.92
CA GLU A 46 15.76 -1.55 13.47
C GLU A 46 15.88 -3.00 13.01
N ALA A 47 14.95 -3.48 12.20
CA ALA A 47 14.86 -4.88 11.80
C ALA A 47 15.97 -5.27 10.82
N TYR A 48 17.04 -5.87 11.33
CA TYR A 48 18.10 -6.49 10.51
C TYR A 48 18.02 -8.02 10.50
N ASP A 49 17.33 -8.62 11.48
CA ASP A 49 17.13 -10.06 11.56
C ASP A 49 15.93 -10.51 10.69
N ILE A 50 16.08 -11.61 9.98
CA ILE A 50 15.07 -12.16 9.05
C ILE A 50 13.76 -12.48 9.77
N SER A 51 13.84 -13.02 10.98
CA SER A 51 12.65 -13.38 11.77
C SER A 51 11.89 -12.12 12.21
N LEU A 52 12.62 -11.09 12.60
CA LEU A 52 12.07 -9.81 13.00
C LEU A 52 11.44 -9.07 11.81
N VAL A 53 12.12 -9.07 10.66
CA VAL A 53 11.57 -8.53 9.40
C VAL A 53 10.25 -9.23 9.03
N ALA A 54 10.18 -10.55 9.19
CA ALA A 54 8.96 -11.30 8.93
C ALA A 54 7.82 -10.91 9.89
N ARG A 55 8.11 -10.72 11.18
CA ARG A 55 7.12 -10.24 12.18
C ARG A 55 6.62 -8.84 11.87
N VAL A 56 7.53 -7.91 11.55
CA VAL A 56 7.16 -6.53 11.14
C VAL A 56 6.24 -6.56 9.92
N LYS A 57 6.58 -7.34 8.90
CA LYS A 57 5.75 -7.46 7.69
C LYS A 57 4.40 -8.10 7.99
N ALA A 58 4.34 -9.09 8.86
CA ALA A 58 3.07 -9.71 9.27
C ALA A 58 2.16 -8.70 9.98
N ALA A 59 2.71 -7.90 10.91
CA ALA A 59 1.99 -6.82 11.58
C ALA A 59 1.50 -5.75 10.59
N LEU A 60 2.35 -5.33 9.64
CA LEU A 60 1.96 -4.40 8.56
C LEU A 60 0.79 -4.94 7.73
N TRP A 61 0.85 -6.21 7.30
CA TRP A 61 -0.22 -6.84 6.54
C TRP A 61 -1.53 -6.93 7.33
N ALA A 62 -1.47 -7.33 8.60
CA ALA A 62 -2.64 -7.38 9.47
C ALA A 62 -3.29 -5.99 9.60
N CYS A 63 -2.50 -4.96 9.93
CA CYS A 63 -2.96 -3.57 10.00
C CYS A 63 -3.52 -3.08 8.65
N GLY A 64 -2.88 -3.45 7.53
CA GLY A 64 -3.38 -3.10 6.19
C GLY A 64 -4.77 -3.63 5.90
N HIS A 65 -4.99 -4.91 6.19
CA HIS A 65 -6.31 -5.53 6.01
C HIS A 65 -7.37 -4.94 6.94
N ILE A 66 -7.03 -4.63 8.19
CA ILE A 66 -7.91 -3.94 9.13
C ILE A 66 -8.24 -2.54 8.60
N GLY A 67 -7.23 -1.78 8.17
CA GLY A 67 -7.34 -0.43 7.64
C GLY A 67 -8.09 -0.30 6.30
N ALA A 68 -8.49 -1.41 5.69
CA ALA A 68 -9.31 -1.43 4.49
C ALA A 68 -10.79 -1.07 4.74
N SER A 69 -11.19 -0.83 6.00
CA SER A 69 -12.54 -0.44 6.41
C SER A 69 -12.52 0.75 7.35
N ASN A 70 -13.58 1.58 7.35
CA ASN A 70 -13.68 2.74 8.22
C ASN A 70 -13.58 2.34 9.71
N HIS A 71 -14.31 1.32 10.13
CA HIS A 71 -14.26 0.83 11.52
C HIS A 71 -12.88 0.31 11.91
N GLY A 72 -12.20 -0.38 11.00
CA GLY A 72 -10.86 -0.88 11.23
C GLY A 72 -9.84 0.25 11.38
N VAL A 73 -9.95 1.32 10.58
CA VAL A 73 -9.09 2.50 10.72
C VAL A 73 -9.26 3.14 12.10
N ASP A 74 -10.50 3.26 12.59
CA ASP A 74 -10.76 3.83 13.92
C ASP A 74 -10.18 2.95 15.04
N VAL A 75 -10.23 1.62 14.90
CA VAL A 75 -9.57 0.69 15.84
C VAL A 75 -8.06 0.89 15.83
N LEU A 76 -7.43 0.95 14.67
CA LEU A 76 -5.98 1.17 14.57
C LEU A 76 -5.57 2.52 15.16
N ALA A 77 -6.36 3.57 14.92
CA ALA A 77 -6.12 4.91 15.46
C ALA A 77 -6.22 4.92 16.99
N SER A 78 -7.28 4.34 17.56
CA SER A 78 -7.52 4.32 19.02
C SER A 78 -6.47 3.53 19.79
N HIS A 79 -5.78 2.58 19.12
CA HIS A 79 -4.68 1.80 19.72
C HIS A 79 -3.28 2.32 19.34
N GLY A 80 -3.17 3.49 18.70
CA GLY A 80 -1.89 4.14 18.41
C GLY A 80 -1.05 3.48 17.30
N LEU A 81 -1.60 2.51 16.55
CA LEU A 81 -0.86 1.74 15.56
C LEU A 81 -0.45 2.55 14.32
N LEU A 82 -1.18 3.63 14.01
CA LEU A 82 -0.96 4.37 12.76
C LEU A 82 0.44 4.99 12.67
N ASN A 83 0.95 5.56 13.78
CA ASN A 83 2.28 6.17 13.80
C ASN A 83 3.39 5.15 13.54
N GLY A 84 3.34 4.00 14.21
CA GLY A 84 4.29 2.90 14.00
C GLY A 84 4.21 2.34 12.57
N LEU A 85 2.98 2.17 12.06
CA LEU A 85 2.74 1.68 10.71
C LEU A 85 3.36 2.61 9.66
N PHE A 86 3.05 3.90 9.69
CA PHE A 86 3.58 4.84 8.70
C PHE A 86 5.05 5.18 8.94
N GLY A 87 5.54 5.07 10.19
CA GLY A 87 6.95 5.15 10.55
C GLY A 87 7.82 4.12 9.83
N ALA A 88 7.25 2.95 9.47
CA ALA A 88 7.94 1.93 8.69
C ALA A 88 8.39 2.40 7.29
N SER A 89 7.93 3.57 6.82
CA SER A 89 8.46 4.22 5.60
C SER A 89 9.95 4.57 5.72
N GLN A 90 10.45 4.76 6.93
CA GLN A 90 11.85 5.07 7.21
C GLN A 90 12.70 3.81 7.43
N SER A 91 12.13 2.62 7.34
CA SER A 91 12.87 1.37 7.53
C SER A 91 14.06 1.28 6.56
N PRO A 92 15.26 0.88 7.03
CA PRO A 92 16.39 0.60 6.15
C PRO A 92 16.12 -0.63 5.26
N VAL A 93 15.18 -1.50 5.65
CA VAL A 93 14.87 -2.73 4.95
C VAL A 93 13.89 -2.46 3.80
N VAL A 94 14.36 -2.59 2.56
CA VAL A 94 13.55 -2.32 1.34
C VAL A 94 12.24 -3.11 1.32
N SER A 95 12.28 -4.39 1.74
CA SER A 95 11.07 -5.23 1.73
C SER A 95 10.03 -4.79 2.75
N VAL A 96 10.41 -4.14 3.85
CA VAL A 96 9.48 -3.54 4.82
C VAL A 96 8.81 -2.33 4.19
N ARG A 97 9.59 -1.41 3.58
CA ARG A 97 9.03 -0.25 2.85
C ARG A 97 8.09 -0.67 1.73
N GLY A 98 8.47 -1.69 0.96
CA GLY A 98 7.63 -2.25 -0.10
C GLY A 98 6.32 -2.83 0.45
N THR A 99 6.37 -3.53 1.58
CA THR A 99 5.17 -4.04 2.25
C THR A 99 4.27 -2.88 2.70
N LEU A 100 4.84 -1.84 3.33
CA LEU A 100 4.06 -0.65 3.72
C LEU A 100 3.37 0.00 2.51
N PHE A 101 4.06 0.12 1.38
CA PHE A 101 3.48 0.69 0.16
C PHE A 101 2.23 -0.08 -0.29
N PHE A 102 2.26 -1.41 -0.28
CA PHE A 102 1.08 -2.23 -0.56
C PHE A 102 -0.01 -2.05 0.50
N VAL A 103 0.36 -2.00 1.77
CA VAL A 103 -0.56 -1.77 2.89
C VAL A 103 -1.28 -0.43 2.74
N CYS A 104 -0.58 0.64 2.38
CA CYS A 104 -1.20 1.94 2.08
C CYS A 104 -2.28 1.82 0.99
N SER A 105 -2.09 0.96 -0.01
CA SER A 105 -3.11 0.74 -1.03
C SER A 105 -4.40 0.10 -0.48
N LEU A 106 -4.32 -0.67 0.58
CA LEU A 106 -5.50 -1.23 1.26
C LEU A 106 -6.30 -0.15 1.99
N PHE A 107 -5.62 0.80 2.63
CA PHE A 107 -6.27 1.95 3.28
C PHE A 107 -7.07 2.81 2.28
N THR A 108 -6.69 2.85 1.00
CA THR A 108 -7.44 3.63 0.00
C THR A 108 -8.84 3.08 -0.29
N GLN A 109 -9.16 1.86 0.16
CA GLN A 109 -10.45 1.23 -0.07
C GLN A 109 -11.61 1.87 0.70
N CYS A 110 -11.32 2.63 1.75
CA CYS A 110 -12.33 3.34 2.53
C CYS A 110 -12.01 4.83 2.67
N GLU A 111 -13.02 5.63 2.98
CA GLU A 111 -12.88 7.09 3.08
C GLU A 111 -11.96 7.47 4.24
N ARG A 112 -12.20 6.90 5.41
CA ARG A 112 -11.39 7.14 6.60
C ARG A 112 -9.92 6.78 6.40
N GLY A 113 -9.64 5.71 5.66
CA GLY A 113 -8.28 5.31 5.30
C GLY A 113 -7.59 6.35 4.41
N ARG A 114 -8.29 6.94 3.44
CA ARG A 114 -7.74 8.02 2.60
C ARG A 114 -7.43 9.28 3.39
N GLU A 115 -8.29 9.67 4.34
CA GLU A 115 -8.07 10.79 5.24
C GLU A 115 -6.81 10.59 6.09
N VAL A 116 -6.68 9.41 6.68
CA VAL A 116 -5.50 9.05 7.49
C VAL A 116 -4.23 9.04 6.65
N LEU A 117 -4.27 8.48 5.43
CA LEU A 117 -3.13 8.54 4.52
C LEU A 117 -2.72 9.99 4.23
N ALA A 118 -3.70 10.87 3.93
CA ALA A 118 -3.43 12.27 3.65
C ALA A 118 -2.82 13.00 4.86
N SER A 119 -3.30 12.74 6.09
CA SER A 119 -2.75 13.33 7.31
C SER A 119 -1.31 12.89 7.61
N HIS A 120 -0.88 11.73 7.09
CA HIS A 120 0.49 11.22 7.19
C HIS A 120 1.33 11.55 5.95
N GLY A 121 0.89 12.48 5.10
CA GLY A 121 1.63 12.95 3.93
C GLY A 121 1.60 12.02 2.72
N TRP A 122 0.70 11.02 2.70
CA TRP A 122 0.48 10.17 1.54
C TRP A 122 -0.59 10.76 0.62
N THR A 123 -0.32 10.78 -0.66
CA THR A 123 -1.29 11.25 -1.65
C THR A 123 -1.95 10.06 -2.34
N CYS A 124 -3.27 10.03 -2.30
CA CYS A 124 -4.07 9.04 -3.01
C CYS A 124 -4.52 9.61 -4.34
N SER A 125 -4.07 9.02 -5.43
CA SER A 125 -4.53 9.40 -6.76
C SER A 125 -5.34 8.28 -7.39
N SER A 126 -6.50 8.64 -7.90
CA SER A 126 -7.35 7.74 -8.65
C SER A 126 -7.14 8.02 -10.14
N THR A 127 -6.65 7.02 -10.89
CA THR A 127 -6.67 7.13 -12.35
C THR A 127 -8.09 7.01 -12.85
N ALA A 128 -8.74 8.16 -13.03
CA ALA A 128 -10.09 8.26 -13.62
C ALA A 128 -10.14 7.84 -15.12
N CYS A 129 -8.98 7.54 -15.71
CA CYS A 129 -8.83 7.32 -17.15
C CYS A 129 -9.28 5.94 -17.64
N LEU A 130 -9.69 5.03 -16.76
CA LEU A 130 -10.21 3.73 -17.19
C LEU A 130 -11.61 3.49 -16.61
N PRO A 131 -12.67 3.53 -17.43
CA PRO A 131 -14.06 3.44 -16.98
C PRO A 131 -14.41 2.17 -16.21
N ARG A 132 -13.58 1.14 -16.25
CA ARG A 132 -13.86 -0.19 -15.67
C ARG A 132 -13.02 -0.57 -14.46
N HIS A 133 -11.96 0.15 -14.12
CA HIS A 133 -11.11 -0.17 -12.95
C HIS A 133 -10.62 1.10 -12.28
N ARG A 134 -11.32 1.56 -11.27
CA ARG A 134 -10.78 2.57 -10.34
C ARG A 134 -9.61 1.93 -9.60
N ARG A 135 -8.40 2.20 -10.04
CA ARG A 135 -7.19 1.87 -9.29
C ARG A 135 -6.71 3.13 -8.60
N THR A 136 -6.62 3.07 -7.30
CA THR A 136 -6.04 4.15 -6.51
C THR A 136 -4.56 3.86 -6.32
N PHE A 137 -3.71 4.81 -6.68
CA PHE A 137 -2.28 4.76 -6.41
C PHE A 137 -1.99 5.60 -5.18
N VAL A 138 -1.00 5.17 -4.42
CA VAL A 138 -0.53 5.87 -3.24
C VAL A 138 0.88 6.36 -3.53
N THR A 139 1.13 7.63 -3.32
CA THR A 139 2.47 8.22 -3.41
C THR A 139 2.80 8.94 -2.12
N LEU A 140 4.07 8.90 -1.71
CA LEU A 140 4.56 9.72 -0.60
C LEU A 140 4.43 11.18 -0.98
N GLY A 141 3.66 11.95 -0.17
CA GLY A 141 3.56 13.39 -0.32
C GLY A 141 4.74 14.12 0.30
N ALA A 142 4.83 15.35 0.00
CA ALA A 142 5.46 16.53 0.63
C ALA A 142 6.86 16.52 1.25
N SER A 143 7.44 15.43 1.65
CA SER A 143 8.87 15.39 2.04
C SER A 143 9.80 15.15 0.85
N SER A 144 9.23 15.04 -0.33
CA SER A 144 9.95 14.88 -1.58
C SER A 144 10.36 16.25 -2.15
N PRO A 145 11.56 16.41 -2.71
CA PRO A 145 11.95 17.64 -3.39
C PRO A 145 10.91 18.05 -4.43
N ALA A 146 10.73 19.37 -4.63
CA ALA A 146 9.71 19.93 -5.53
C ALA A 146 9.72 19.30 -6.96
N ALA A 147 10.88 18.84 -7.44
CA ALA A 147 11.02 18.11 -8.70
C ALA A 147 10.28 16.74 -8.70
N TYR A 148 10.11 16.10 -7.53
CA TYR A 148 9.41 14.83 -7.42
C TYR A 148 7.89 15.03 -7.36
N GLN A 149 7.42 16.15 -6.81
CA GLN A 149 6.01 16.55 -6.82
C GLN A 149 5.52 16.82 -8.25
N ASP A 150 6.36 17.46 -9.07
CA ASP A 150 6.04 17.72 -10.47
C ASP A 150 6.02 16.42 -11.31
N MET A 151 6.90 15.46 -11.02
CA MET A 151 6.86 14.13 -11.65
C MET A 151 5.64 13.30 -11.21
N GLY A 152 5.26 13.37 -9.94
CA GLY A 152 4.09 12.66 -9.40
C GLY A 152 2.79 13.12 -10.05
N SER A 153 2.60 14.41 -10.21
CA SER A 153 1.42 14.99 -10.88
C SER A 153 1.37 14.67 -12.37
N ARG A 154 2.51 14.56 -13.04
CA ARG A 154 2.61 14.19 -14.46
C ARG A 154 2.39 12.72 -14.75
N LEU A 155 2.71 11.83 -13.81
CA LEU A 155 2.47 10.39 -13.91
C LEU A 155 1.02 9.99 -13.65
N ILE A 156 0.24 10.86 -13.01
CA ILE A 156 -1.10 10.55 -12.50
C ILE A 156 -2.20 10.88 -13.52
N SER A 157 -1.96 11.83 -14.41
CA SER A 157 -2.91 12.20 -15.45
C SER A 157 -2.28 12.01 -16.83
N PRO A 158 -2.58 10.88 -17.50
CA PRO A 158 -2.13 10.68 -18.87
C PRO A 158 -2.62 11.84 -19.72
N ARG A 159 -1.72 12.45 -20.49
CA ARG A 159 -2.01 13.60 -21.34
C ARG A 159 -2.84 13.24 -22.56
N ASP A 160 -2.73 12.00 -22.98
CA ASP A 160 -3.41 11.48 -24.16
C ASP A 160 -3.68 9.96 -24.02
N GLU A 161 -4.36 9.39 -25.02
CA GLU A 161 -4.69 7.96 -25.05
C GLU A 161 -3.43 7.06 -25.11
N HIS A 162 -2.33 7.54 -25.67
CA HIS A 162 -1.09 6.80 -25.77
C HIS A 162 -0.41 6.69 -24.42
N GLU A 163 -0.35 7.78 -23.65
CA GLU A 163 0.14 7.74 -22.26
C GLU A 163 -0.76 6.86 -21.38
N ALA A 164 -2.08 6.96 -21.55
CA ALA A 164 -3.03 6.13 -20.81
C ALA A 164 -2.82 4.64 -21.10
N HIS A 165 -2.60 4.26 -22.36
CA HIS A 165 -2.34 2.89 -22.74
C HIS A 165 -0.99 2.38 -22.17
N ALA A 166 0.07 3.18 -22.24
CA ALA A 166 1.36 2.84 -21.64
C ALA A 166 1.24 2.65 -20.12
N ALA A 167 0.55 3.56 -19.42
CA ALA A 167 0.30 3.46 -17.98
C ALA A 167 -0.51 2.21 -17.63
N TYR A 168 -1.51 1.86 -18.42
CA TYR A 168 -2.27 0.61 -18.27
C TYR A 168 -1.36 -0.63 -18.37
N LEU A 169 -0.52 -0.71 -19.41
CA LEU A 169 0.39 -1.83 -19.58
C LEU A 169 1.42 -1.92 -18.45
N MET A 170 1.95 -0.77 -17.97
CA MET A 170 2.85 -0.72 -16.82
C MET A 170 2.17 -1.22 -15.55
N ALA A 171 0.94 -0.83 -15.30
CA ALA A 171 0.17 -1.31 -14.15
C ALA A 171 -0.06 -2.84 -14.18
N GLN A 172 -0.11 -3.46 -15.37
CA GLN A 172 -0.23 -4.91 -15.52
C GLN A 172 1.06 -5.68 -15.14
N LEU A 173 2.21 -5.02 -15.11
CA LEU A 173 3.48 -5.67 -14.72
C LEU A 173 3.48 -6.15 -13.27
N GLY A 174 2.67 -5.52 -12.40
CA GLY A 174 2.48 -5.95 -11.01
C GLY A 174 1.60 -7.20 -10.84
N ASN A 175 0.94 -7.67 -11.90
CA ASN A 175 0.09 -8.85 -11.85
C ASN A 175 0.83 -10.06 -12.43
N GLY A 176 1.23 -11.01 -11.59
CA GLY A 176 2.02 -12.19 -11.97
C GLY A 176 1.42 -13.02 -13.12
N VAL A 177 0.10 -13.04 -13.27
CA VAL A 177 -0.59 -13.79 -14.33
C VAL A 177 -0.41 -13.14 -15.71
N VAL A 178 -0.48 -11.80 -15.78
CA VAL A 178 -0.46 -11.05 -17.05
C VAL A 178 0.85 -10.29 -17.29
N ALA A 179 1.77 -10.28 -16.33
CA ALA A 179 3.03 -9.52 -16.42
C ALA A 179 3.84 -9.86 -17.68
N GLY A 180 3.92 -11.14 -18.03
CA GLY A 180 4.65 -11.58 -19.23
C GLY A 180 4.05 -11.06 -20.54
N SER A 181 2.73 -11.02 -20.64
CA SER A 181 2.03 -10.48 -21.82
C SER A 181 2.12 -8.95 -21.86
N ALA A 182 1.97 -8.29 -20.72
CA ALA A 182 2.10 -6.84 -20.58
C ALA A 182 3.52 -6.36 -20.94
N ARG A 183 4.56 -7.07 -20.51
CA ARG A 183 5.95 -6.77 -20.89
C ARG A 183 6.16 -6.85 -22.41
N ARG A 184 5.68 -7.90 -23.05
CA ARG A 184 5.76 -8.04 -24.51
C ARG A 184 4.99 -6.93 -25.25
N ALA A 185 3.81 -6.56 -24.73
CA ALA A 185 3.02 -5.47 -25.27
C ALA A 185 3.73 -4.12 -25.13
N LEU A 186 4.32 -3.82 -23.96
CA LEU A 186 5.11 -2.59 -23.73
C LEU A 186 6.31 -2.49 -24.68
N VAL A 187 7.04 -3.58 -24.89
CA VAL A 187 8.18 -3.59 -25.83
C VAL A 187 7.74 -3.28 -27.25
N ARG A 188 6.61 -3.83 -27.70
CA ARG A 188 6.02 -3.52 -29.03
C ARG A 188 5.55 -2.07 -29.07
N TYR A 189 4.84 -1.63 -28.04
CA TYR A 189 4.27 -0.28 -27.96
C TYR A 189 5.36 0.80 -27.95
N ARG A 190 6.47 0.56 -27.26
CA ARG A 190 7.64 1.46 -27.29
C ARG A 190 8.21 1.67 -28.70
N LYS A 191 8.16 0.64 -29.55
CA LYS A 191 8.59 0.75 -30.96
C LYS A 191 7.61 1.55 -31.80
N GLN A 192 6.29 1.45 -31.52
CA GLN A 192 5.22 2.13 -32.25
C GLN A 192 5.08 3.60 -31.83
N CYS A 193 5.23 3.89 -30.55
CA CYS A 193 5.04 5.21 -29.96
C CYS A 193 6.26 5.64 -29.13
N PRO A 194 7.44 5.85 -29.75
CA PRO A 194 8.68 6.16 -29.01
C PRO A 194 8.63 7.47 -28.25
N THR A 195 7.79 8.43 -28.67
CA THR A 195 7.64 9.73 -28.02
C THR A 195 7.06 9.63 -26.62
N VAL A 196 6.15 8.71 -26.37
CA VAL A 196 5.54 8.47 -25.05
C VAL A 196 6.59 8.06 -24.01
N PHE A 197 7.60 7.29 -24.44
CA PHE A 197 8.64 6.76 -23.56
C PHE A 197 9.88 7.69 -23.43
N ARG A 198 10.02 8.70 -24.29
CA ARG A 198 11.13 9.67 -24.18
C ARG A 198 10.94 10.68 -23.06
N GLN A 199 9.72 10.88 -22.62
CA GLN A 199 9.37 11.87 -21.58
C GLN A 199 9.28 11.28 -20.18
N VAL A 200 9.34 9.96 -20.05
CA VAL A 200 9.45 9.26 -18.78
C VAL A 200 10.94 8.99 -18.56
N PRO A 201 11.63 9.67 -17.60
CA PRO A 201 12.97 9.26 -17.22
C PRO A 201 12.87 7.84 -16.69
N LEU A 202 13.31 6.87 -17.47
CA LEU A 202 13.54 5.52 -16.98
C LEU A 202 14.62 5.66 -15.91
N LEU A 203 14.23 5.46 -14.66
CA LEU A 203 15.16 5.25 -13.58
C LEU A 203 16.08 4.11 -14.01
N GLY A 204 17.35 4.47 -14.31
CA GLY A 204 18.42 3.54 -14.59
C GLY A 204 18.83 2.76 -13.34
#